data_cbef81d240c12f4f4a84bdf2c3f90aff
#
_entry.id   cbef81d240c12f4f4a84bdf2c3f90aff
#
_cell.length_a   1.000
_cell.length_b   1.000
_cell.length_c   1.000
_cell.angle_alpha   90.00
_cell.angle_beta   90.00
_cell.angle_gamma   90.00
#
_symmetry.space_group_name_H-M   'P 1'
#
loop_
_entity.id
_entity.type
_entity.pdbx_description
1 polymer ?
#
loop_
_entity_poly.entity_id
_entity_poly.type
_entity_poly.pdbx_seq_one_letter_code
_entity_poly.pdbx_strand_id
1 'polypeptide(L)'
;MKRRDFITLVGGAAAAWPLAARAQQREKMRRIGVLMNLAADDPVSQARMNAFVQALQQSGWTDGVNVRIDTRWAAADPERFRRYATELVALAPDVILASTSPSVAAVQQASHAVPIVFANVTDPVGQGFVESLARPGGNTTGFSVYEYGIGPKWLELLKEVAPGVQRVAVLRDAALVAGGGSVSYTHLTLPTTERV
;
A
#
# COMPACT_ATOMS: atom_id res chain seq x y z
N MET A 1 -62.12 -19.51 3.24
CA MET A 1 -60.94 -18.90 2.58
C MET A 1 -60.93 -19.34 1.13
N LYS A 2 -61.03 -18.40 0.21
CA LYS A 2 -61.06 -18.69 -1.24
C LYS A 2 -59.65 -18.95 -1.75
N ARG A 3 -59.42 -19.93 -2.62
CA ARG A 3 -58.11 -20.28 -3.16
C ARG A 3 -57.32 -19.09 -3.72
N ARG A 4 -58.03 -18.05 -4.17
CA ARG A 4 -57.40 -16.81 -4.68
C ARG A 4 -56.71 -16.00 -3.58
N ASP A 5 -57.25 -15.96 -2.37
CA ASP A 5 -56.69 -15.19 -1.24
C ASP A 5 -55.40 -15.82 -0.74
N PHE A 6 -55.26 -17.13 -0.84
CA PHE A 6 -54.03 -17.85 -0.47
C PHE A 6 -52.90 -17.60 -1.49
N ILE A 7 -53.24 -17.57 -2.79
CA ILE A 7 -52.25 -17.34 -3.86
C ILE A 7 -51.71 -15.91 -3.83
N THR A 8 -52.56 -14.93 -3.54
CA THR A 8 -52.12 -13.51 -3.39
C THR A 8 -51.26 -13.30 -2.15
N LEU A 9 -51.52 -13.99 -1.07
CA LEU A 9 -50.73 -13.90 0.17
C LEU A 9 -49.34 -14.55 0.01
N VAL A 10 -49.25 -15.70 -0.66
CA VAL A 10 -47.98 -16.40 -0.94
C VAL A 10 -47.16 -15.66 -2.02
N GLY A 11 -47.81 -15.13 -3.04
CA GLY A 11 -47.16 -14.35 -4.11
C GLY A 11 -46.58 -13.01 -3.60
N GLY A 12 -47.28 -12.35 -2.68
CA GLY A 12 -46.81 -11.11 -2.06
C GLY A 12 -45.62 -11.32 -1.12
N ALA A 13 -45.61 -12.42 -0.36
CA ALA A 13 -44.48 -12.77 0.51
C ALA A 13 -43.19 -13.14 -0.29
N ALA A 14 -43.34 -13.82 -1.43
CA ALA A 14 -42.20 -14.19 -2.26
C ALA A 14 -41.54 -12.99 -2.97
N ALA A 15 -42.31 -11.94 -3.31
CA ALA A 15 -41.81 -10.72 -3.91
C ALA A 15 -41.13 -9.78 -2.90
N ALA A 16 -41.47 -9.84 -1.62
CA ALA A 16 -40.86 -9.02 -0.56
C ALA A 16 -39.54 -9.61 -0.04
N TRP A 17 -39.29 -10.90 -0.22
CA TRP A 17 -38.10 -11.60 0.28
C TRP A 17 -36.76 -11.01 -0.25
N PRO A 18 -36.59 -10.72 -1.57
CA PRO A 18 -35.33 -10.13 -2.06
C PRO A 18 -35.10 -8.69 -1.57
N LEU A 19 -36.16 -7.95 -1.25
CA LEU A 19 -36.04 -6.60 -0.67
C LEU A 19 -35.66 -6.65 0.80
N ALA A 20 -36.22 -7.58 1.57
CA ALA A 20 -35.87 -7.81 2.97
C ALA A 20 -34.42 -8.34 3.10
N ALA A 21 -33.97 -9.23 2.20
CA ALA A 21 -32.60 -9.72 2.18
C ALA A 21 -31.59 -8.63 1.83
N ARG A 22 -31.93 -7.68 0.96
CA ARG A 22 -31.10 -6.49 0.68
C ARG A 22 -31.11 -5.48 1.84
N ALA A 23 -32.21 -5.31 2.56
CA ALA A 23 -32.28 -4.44 3.74
C ALA A 23 -31.54 -5.04 4.96
N GLN A 24 -31.36 -6.35 5.01
CA GLN A 24 -30.59 -7.04 6.06
C GLN A 24 -29.08 -7.17 5.75
N GLN A 25 -28.62 -6.86 4.57
CA GLN A 25 -27.22 -6.49 4.38
C GLN A 25 -27.05 -5.09 5.02
N ARG A 26 -27.12 -5.02 6.37
CA ARG A 26 -26.40 -4.01 7.11
C ARG A 26 -25.02 -4.01 6.49
N GLU A 27 -24.66 -2.94 5.78
CA GLU A 27 -23.33 -2.80 5.21
C GLU A 27 -22.36 -3.11 6.34
N LYS A 28 -21.74 -4.29 6.24
CA LYS A 28 -20.78 -4.73 7.26
C LYS A 28 -19.72 -3.64 7.29
N MET A 29 -19.62 -2.92 8.41
CA MET A 29 -18.62 -1.88 8.59
C MET A 29 -17.26 -2.44 8.18
N ARG A 30 -16.69 -1.93 7.12
CA ARG A 30 -15.37 -2.35 6.65
C ARG A 30 -14.30 -1.85 7.59
N ARG A 31 -13.21 -2.58 7.69
CA ARG A 31 -12.09 -2.19 8.54
C ARG A 31 -10.82 -2.05 7.71
N ILE A 32 -10.19 -0.90 7.83
CA ILE A 32 -8.91 -0.60 7.19
C ILE A 32 -7.85 -0.45 8.29
N GLY A 33 -6.81 -1.29 8.23
CA GLY A 33 -5.59 -1.06 9.01
C GLY A 33 -4.68 -0.09 8.26
N VAL A 34 -4.01 0.81 8.97
CA VAL A 34 -3.02 1.72 8.39
C VAL A 34 -1.74 1.66 9.20
N LEU A 35 -0.63 1.30 8.56
CA LEU A 35 0.69 1.27 9.17
C LEU A 35 1.57 2.37 8.57
N MET A 36 1.73 3.46 9.32
CA MET A 36 2.52 4.62 8.95
C MET A 36 3.97 4.49 9.43
N ASN A 37 4.92 4.99 8.63
CA ASN A 37 6.34 4.92 8.95
C ASN A 37 6.84 6.06 9.86
N LEU A 38 6.26 7.23 9.79
CA LEU A 38 6.63 8.40 10.58
C LEU A 38 5.83 8.45 11.90
N ALA A 39 6.17 9.38 12.76
CA ALA A 39 5.44 9.62 14.01
C ALA A 39 4.06 10.26 13.75
N ALA A 40 3.18 10.16 14.74
CA ALA A 40 1.82 10.69 14.64
C ALA A 40 1.77 12.22 14.56
N ASP A 41 2.73 12.90 15.16
CA ASP A 41 2.86 14.36 15.19
C ASP A 41 3.68 14.93 14.02
N ASP A 42 4.23 14.06 13.15
CA ASP A 42 4.97 14.48 11.97
C ASP A 42 4.04 15.12 10.93
N PRO A 43 4.33 16.36 10.46
CA PRO A 43 3.46 17.08 9.52
C PRO A 43 3.25 16.36 8.18
N VAL A 44 4.27 15.64 7.68
CA VAL A 44 4.18 14.88 6.43
C VAL A 44 3.25 13.69 6.59
N SER A 45 3.36 13.00 7.74
CA SER A 45 2.46 11.91 8.11
C SER A 45 1.01 12.36 8.20
N GLN A 46 0.77 13.48 8.86
CA GLN A 46 -0.57 14.07 8.99
C GLN A 46 -1.14 14.46 7.62
N ALA A 47 -0.34 15.11 6.78
CA ALA A 47 -0.77 15.49 5.44
C ALA A 47 -1.15 14.25 4.58
N ARG A 48 -0.35 13.18 4.63
CA ARG A 48 -0.63 11.93 3.93
C ARG A 48 -1.90 11.25 4.44
N MET A 49 -2.09 11.19 5.76
CA MET A 49 -3.27 10.59 6.35
C MET A 49 -4.53 11.39 6.05
N ASN A 50 -4.46 12.73 6.09
CA ASN A 50 -5.57 13.60 5.74
C ASN A 50 -5.97 13.43 4.25
N ALA A 51 -4.99 13.36 3.34
CA ALA A 51 -5.24 13.12 1.93
C ALA A 51 -5.91 11.75 1.70
N PHE A 52 -5.47 10.71 2.41
CA PHE A 52 -6.06 9.38 2.34
C PHE A 52 -7.53 9.38 2.82
N VAL A 53 -7.79 9.96 4.00
CA VAL A 53 -9.15 10.05 4.55
C VAL A 53 -10.07 10.87 3.64
N GLN A 54 -9.58 11.99 3.09
CA GLN A 54 -10.33 12.82 2.17
C GLN A 54 -10.69 12.06 0.88
N ALA A 55 -9.75 11.30 0.31
CA ALA A 55 -10.00 10.48 -0.88
C ALA A 55 -11.03 9.38 -0.61
N LEU A 56 -10.99 8.74 0.56
CA LEU A 56 -12.00 7.78 0.97
C LEU A 56 -13.38 8.44 1.07
N GLN A 57 -13.48 9.62 1.69
CA GLN A 57 -14.75 10.35 1.80
C GLN A 57 -15.32 10.72 0.43
N GLN A 58 -14.49 11.18 -0.51
CA GLN A 58 -14.89 11.46 -1.89
C GLN A 58 -15.37 10.19 -2.62
N SER A 59 -14.90 9.03 -2.21
CA SER A 59 -15.31 7.71 -2.72
C SER A 59 -16.51 7.12 -1.98
N GLY A 60 -17.14 7.87 -1.05
CA GLY A 60 -18.31 7.43 -0.30
C GLY A 60 -18.00 6.64 0.99
N TRP A 61 -16.72 6.57 1.41
CA TRP A 61 -16.33 5.92 2.65
C TRP A 61 -16.11 6.94 3.75
N THR A 62 -16.83 6.80 4.87
CA THR A 62 -16.74 7.70 6.01
C THR A 62 -16.38 6.92 7.26
N ASP A 63 -15.27 7.30 7.92
CA ASP A 63 -14.81 6.66 9.14
C ASP A 63 -15.87 6.78 10.25
N GLY A 64 -16.15 5.66 10.95
CA GLY A 64 -17.18 5.54 11.96
C GLY A 64 -18.60 5.36 11.42
N VAL A 65 -18.82 5.44 10.09
CA VAL A 65 -20.16 5.26 9.46
C VAL A 65 -20.23 3.93 8.71
N ASN A 66 -19.40 3.74 7.68
CA ASN A 66 -19.37 2.54 6.84
C ASN A 66 -17.96 1.92 6.73
N VAL A 67 -16.94 2.62 7.20
CA VAL A 67 -15.57 2.14 7.35
C VAL A 67 -15.05 2.48 8.75
N ARG A 68 -14.15 1.66 9.29
CA ARG A 68 -13.36 1.94 10.48
C ARG A 68 -11.88 1.94 10.11
N ILE A 69 -11.18 3.00 10.46
CA ILE A 69 -9.75 3.16 10.16
C ILE A 69 -8.94 3.02 11.47
N ASP A 70 -8.13 1.97 11.55
CA ASP A 70 -7.25 1.71 12.69
C ASP A 70 -5.81 2.03 12.30
N THR A 71 -5.28 3.16 12.75
CA THR A 71 -3.93 3.64 12.39
C THR A 71 -2.90 3.31 13.46
N ARG A 72 -1.69 2.92 13.03
CA ARG A 72 -0.49 2.76 13.85
C ARG A 72 0.68 3.55 13.25
N TRP A 73 1.44 4.19 14.12
CA TRP A 73 2.54 5.10 13.77
C TRP A 73 3.85 4.52 14.29
N ALA A 74 4.66 3.96 13.39
CA ALA A 74 5.87 3.24 13.77
C ALA A 74 7.06 4.16 14.09
N ALA A 75 7.04 5.43 13.68
CA ALA A 75 8.10 6.40 13.92
C ALA A 75 9.50 5.87 13.50
N ALA A 76 9.58 5.19 12.36
CA ALA A 76 10.75 4.53 11.80
C ALA A 76 11.41 3.47 12.72
N ASP A 77 10.75 3.02 13.76
CA ASP A 77 11.24 2.03 14.72
C ASP A 77 10.93 0.60 14.23
N PRO A 78 11.95 -0.26 13.97
CA PRO A 78 11.77 -1.61 13.49
C PRO A 78 10.92 -2.52 14.40
N GLU A 79 11.02 -2.35 15.72
CA GLU A 79 10.23 -3.13 16.68
C GLU A 79 8.75 -2.71 16.66
N ARG A 80 8.49 -1.42 16.49
CA ARG A 80 7.12 -0.91 16.36
C ARG A 80 6.48 -1.39 15.05
N PHE A 81 7.21 -1.47 13.95
CA PHE A 81 6.67 -2.03 12.71
C PHE A 81 6.18 -3.46 12.92
N ARG A 82 6.99 -4.34 13.53
CA ARG A 82 6.63 -5.73 13.80
C ARG A 82 5.42 -5.85 14.72
N ARG A 83 5.47 -5.15 15.85
CA ARG A 83 4.39 -5.17 16.85
C ARG A 83 3.08 -4.65 16.26
N TYR A 84 3.11 -3.50 15.59
CA TYR A 84 1.91 -2.88 15.05
C TYR A 84 1.33 -3.62 13.85
N ALA A 85 2.16 -4.27 13.04
CA ALA A 85 1.67 -5.17 12.00
C ALA A 85 0.88 -6.33 12.61
N THR A 86 1.40 -6.98 13.67
CA THR A 86 0.70 -8.05 14.39
C THR A 86 -0.60 -7.54 15.02
N GLU A 87 -0.58 -6.37 15.68
CA GLU A 87 -1.80 -5.77 16.25
C GLU A 87 -2.86 -5.50 15.18
N LEU A 88 -2.47 -4.92 14.03
CA LEU A 88 -3.41 -4.62 12.95
C LEU A 88 -4.00 -5.89 12.35
N VAL A 89 -3.19 -6.92 12.11
CA VAL A 89 -3.66 -8.22 11.60
C VAL A 89 -4.63 -8.87 12.58
N ALA A 90 -4.38 -8.79 13.89
CA ALA A 90 -5.27 -9.32 14.92
C ALA A 90 -6.67 -8.67 14.96
N LEU A 91 -6.79 -7.44 14.45
CA LEU A 91 -8.08 -6.76 14.27
C LEU A 91 -8.92 -7.33 13.12
N ALA A 92 -8.40 -8.30 12.36
CA ALA A 92 -9.01 -8.89 11.17
C ALA A 92 -9.54 -7.84 10.17
N PRO A 93 -8.68 -6.92 9.68
CA PRO A 93 -9.09 -5.88 8.75
C PRO A 93 -9.41 -6.47 7.38
N ASP A 94 -10.28 -5.80 6.62
CA ASP A 94 -10.56 -6.15 5.23
C ASP A 94 -9.35 -5.83 4.31
N VAL A 95 -8.53 -4.84 4.70
CA VAL A 95 -7.30 -4.43 3.98
C VAL A 95 -6.36 -3.67 4.91
N ILE A 96 -5.06 -3.75 4.66
CA ILE A 96 -4.05 -2.92 5.34
C ILE A 96 -3.35 -2.00 4.33
N LEU A 97 -3.36 -0.70 4.60
CA LEU A 97 -2.51 0.29 3.92
C LEU A 97 -1.13 0.32 4.60
N ALA A 98 -0.08 0.00 3.84
CA ALA A 98 1.30 0.04 4.29
C ALA A 98 2.06 1.18 3.61
N SER A 99 2.55 2.17 4.38
CA SER A 99 3.01 3.45 3.84
C SER A 99 4.43 3.44 3.27
N THR A 100 5.22 2.37 3.48
CA THR A 100 6.61 2.27 2.99
C THR A 100 7.07 0.81 2.97
N SER A 101 8.26 0.54 2.41
CA SER A 101 8.84 -0.80 2.37
C SER A 101 8.93 -1.51 3.73
N PRO A 102 9.42 -0.88 4.83
CA PRO A 102 9.40 -1.53 6.15
C PRO A 102 7.99 -1.88 6.65
N SER A 103 6.99 -1.04 6.35
CA SER A 103 5.59 -1.34 6.70
C SER A 103 5.08 -2.57 5.94
N VAL A 104 5.37 -2.66 4.62
CA VAL A 104 4.98 -3.82 3.79
C VAL A 104 5.64 -5.09 4.30
N ALA A 105 6.96 -5.07 4.50
CA ALA A 105 7.70 -6.22 5.01
C ALA A 105 7.14 -6.73 6.34
N ALA A 106 6.84 -5.82 7.28
CA ALA A 106 6.28 -6.18 8.57
C ALA A 106 4.89 -6.82 8.47
N VAL A 107 4.01 -6.27 7.60
CA VAL A 107 2.66 -6.82 7.41
C VAL A 107 2.70 -8.15 6.68
N GLN A 108 3.55 -8.32 5.66
CA GLN A 108 3.72 -9.61 4.97
C GLN A 108 4.27 -10.71 5.90
N GLN A 109 5.17 -10.36 6.83
CA GLN A 109 5.65 -11.30 7.86
C GLN A 109 4.54 -11.69 8.85
N ALA A 110 3.63 -10.76 9.16
CA ALA A 110 2.54 -11.00 10.09
C ALA A 110 1.36 -11.77 9.46
N SER A 111 1.11 -11.62 8.16
CA SER A 111 0.00 -12.28 7.46
C SER A 111 0.21 -12.39 5.96
N HIS A 112 -0.13 -13.56 5.41
CA HIS A 112 -0.22 -13.80 3.97
C HIS A 112 -1.66 -13.79 3.44
N ALA A 113 -2.65 -13.60 4.31
CA ALA A 113 -4.07 -13.69 3.98
C ALA A 113 -4.74 -12.30 3.87
N VAL A 114 -4.34 -11.34 4.70
CA VAL A 114 -4.91 -10.00 4.70
C VAL A 114 -4.43 -9.24 3.46
N PRO A 115 -5.33 -8.67 2.64
CA PRO A 115 -4.94 -7.83 1.51
C PRO A 115 -4.10 -6.63 1.96
N ILE A 116 -3.00 -6.36 1.25
CA ILE A 116 -2.08 -5.27 1.52
C ILE A 116 -2.07 -4.33 0.33
N VAL A 117 -2.35 -3.06 0.58
CA VAL A 117 -2.14 -1.98 -0.40
C VAL A 117 -0.97 -1.14 0.07
N PHE A 118 0.08 -1.07 -0.72
CA PHE A 118 1.21 -0.23 -0.37
C PHE A 118 1.15 1.13 -1.09
N ALA A 119 1.71 2.13 -0.43
CA ALA A 119 1.98 3.44 -1.01
C ALA A 119 3.41 3.86 -0.66
N ASN A 120 4.02 4.71 -1.50
CA ASN A 120 5.36 5.25 -1.25
C ASN A 120 6.45 4.17 -1.04
N VAL A 121 6.33 3.07 -1.79
CA VAL A 121 7.32 1.99 -1.81
C VAL A 121 8.21 2.16 -3.04
N THR A 122 9.52 1.99 -2.85
CA THR A 122 10.51 1.99 -3.92
C THR A 122 10.75 0.56 -4.37
N ASP A 123 10.70 0.30 -5.69
CA ASP A 123 10.99 -0.99 -6.31
C ASP A 123 10.35 -2.21 -5.59
N PRO A 124 9.04 -2.32 -5.58
CA PRO A 124 8.36 -3.41 -4.88
C PRO A 124 8.66 -4.80 -5.49
N VAL A 125 9.05 -4.84 -6.77
CA VAL A 125 9.45 -6.08 -7.46
C VAL A 125 10.85 -6.50 -7.03
N GLY A 126 11.82 -5.61 -7.06
CA GLY A 126 13.19 -5.90 -6.64
C GLY A 126 13.30 -6.23 -5.15
N GLN A 127 12.37 -5.74 -4.33
CA GLN A 127 12.27 -6.11 -2.91
C GLN A 127 11.47 -7.40 -2.66
N GLY A 128 10.89 -8.02 -3.69
CA GLY A 128 10.14 -9.26 -3.58
C GLY A 128 8.76 -9.12 -2.95
N PHE A 129 8.20 -7.92 -2.86
CA PHE A 129 6.85 -7.71 -2.33
C PHE A 129 5.76 -8.12 -3.30
N VAL A 130 6.04 -8.03 -4.59
CA VAL A 130 5.16 -8.42 -5.69
C VAL A 130 5.99 -9.07 -6.81
N GLU A 131 5.37 -9.96 -7.60
CA GLU A 131 6.04 -10.61 -8.74
C GLU A 131 6.31 -9.61 -9.89
N SER A 132 5.34 -8.76 -10.17
CA SER A 132 5.47 -7.65 -11.12
C SER A 132 4.43 -6.57 -10.81
N LEU A 133 4.61 -5.36 -11.35
CA LEU A 133 3.61 -4.29 -11.16
C LEU A 133 2.28 -4.60 -11.86
N ALA A 134 2.33 -5.26 -13.02
CA ALA A 134 1.14 -5.62 -13.80
C ALA A 134 0.40 -6.85 -13.22
N ARG A 135 1.14 -7.76 -12.58
CA ARG A 135 0.63 -8.98 -11.95
C ARG A 135 1.32 -9.20 -10.61
N PRO A 136 0.81 -8.61 -9.54
CA PRO A 136 1.42 -8.68 -8.22
C PRO A 136 1.59 -10.09 -7.64
N GLY A 137 0.74 -11.04 -8.02
CA GLY A 137 0.88 -12.48 -7.74
C GLY A 137 0.32 -12.93 -6.39
N GLY A 138 0.34 -12.10 -5.36
CA GLY A 138 -0.09 -12.45 -4.00
C GLY A 138 -1.22 -11.58 -3.46
N ASN A 139 -1.21 -11.40 -2.13
CA ASN A 139 -2.15 -10.54 -1.42
C ASN A 139 -1.73 -9.06 -1.35
N THR A 140 -0.65 -8.68 -2.03
CA THR A 140 -0.02 -7.36 -1.95
C THR A 140 -0.09 -6.66 -3.30
N THR A 141 -0.56 -5.41 -3.32
CA THR A 141 -0.57 -4.52 -4.48
C THR A 141 -0.38 -3.07 -4.03
N GLY A 142 -0.19 -2.13 -4.95
CA GLY A 142 -0.10 -0.72 -4.56
C GLY A 142 0.61 0.16 -5.59
N PHE A 143 1.14 1.27 -5.09
CA PHE A 143 1.74 2.33 -5.89
C PHE A 143 3.20 2.54 -5.50
N SER A 144 4.12 2.34 -6.46
CA SER A 144 5.54 2.63 -6.28
C SER A 144 5.82 4.12 -6.51
N VAL A 145 6.88 4.63 -5.87
CA VAL A 145 7.35 6.01 -6.09
C VAL A 145 8.26 6.05 -7.31
N TYR A 146 9.22 5.15 -7.36
CA TYR A 146 10.13 4.96 -8.50
C TYR A 146 10.76 3.56 -8.43
N GLU A 147 11.33 3.14 -9.55
CA GLU A 147 12.06 1.88 -9.70
C GLU A 147 13.57 2.13 -9.71
N TYR A 148 14.37 1.13 -9.37
CA TYR A 148 15.83 1.24 -9.41
C TYR A 148 16.38 1.46 -10.82
N GLY A 149 15.65 1.09 -11.86
CA GLY A 149 16.00 1.38 -13.25
C GLY A 149 16.22 2.86 -13.58
N ILE A 150 15.79 3.77 -12.69
CA ILE A 150 16.06 5.21 -12.83
C ILE A 150 17.51 5.60 -12.49
N GLY A 151 18.26 4.77 -11.74
CA GLY A 151 19.64 5.06 -11.35
C GLY A 151 20.58 5.29 -12.53
N PRO A 152 20.63 4.42 -13.55
CA PRO A 152 21.37 4.66 -14.78
C PRO A 152 20.98 5.96 -15.47
N LYS A 153 19.70 6.28 -15.51
CA LYS A 153 19.17 7.52 -16.08
C LYS A 153 19.73 8.78 -15.38
N TRP A 154 19.87 8.75 -14.06
CA TRP A 154 20.48 9.85 -13.31
C TRP A 154 21.96 10.02 -13.66
N LEU A 155 22.70 8.92 -13.90
CA LEU A 155 24.09 8.98 -14.34
C LEU A 155 24.21 9.52 -15.77
N GLU A 156 23.31 9.13 -16.68
CA GLU A 156 23.24 9.68 -18.04
C GLU A 156 23.02 11.20 -18.00
N LEU A 157 21.98 11.65 -17.27
CA LEU A 157 21.68 13.07 -17.12
C LEU A 157 22.84 13.85 -16.47
N LEU A 158 23.49 13.28 -15.44
CA LEU A 158 24.65 13.90 -14.82
C LEU A 158 25.79 14.08 -15.83
N LYS A 159 26.02 13.10 -16.70
CA LYS A 159 27.04 13.17 -17.72
C LYS A 159 26.73 14.19 -18.84
N GLU A 160 25.44 14.35 -19.17
CA GLU A 160 24.98 15.40 -20.10
C GLU A 160 25.26 16.81 -19.55
N VAL A 161 24.94 17.03 -18.27
CA VAL A 161 25.10 18.32 -17.58
C VAL A 161 26.58 18.60 -17.26
N ALA A 162 27.34 17.56 -16.92
CA ALA A 162 28.76 17.67 -16.53
C ALA A 162 29.60 16.59 -17.21
N PRO A 163 29.95 16.77 -18.52
CA PRO A 163 30.65 15.75 -19.32
C PRO A 163 32.04 15.36 -18.78
N GLY A 164 32.68 16.26 -18.02
CA GLY A 164 34.00 16.04 -17.42
C GLY A 164 33.99 15.16 -16.15
N VAL A 165 32.83 14.80 -15.62
CA VAL A 165 32.72 13.97 -14.41
C VAL A 165 33.09 12.52 -14.75
N GLN A 166 34.16 12.03 -14.10
CA GLN A 166 34.64 10.65 -14.26
C GLN A 166 34.30 9.76 -13.05
N ARG A 167 33.99 10.33 -11.90
CA ARG A 167 33.71 9.61 -10.66
C ARG A 167 32.47 10.18 -9.98
N VAL A 168 31.55 9.31 -9.60
CA VAL A 168 30.33 9.68 -8.89
C VAL A 168 30.26 8.88 -7.59
N ALA A 169 30.02 9.56 -6.48
CA ALA A 169 29.76 8.93 -5.19
C ALA A 169 28.24 8.93 -4.94
N VAL A 170 27.69 7.78 -4.52
CA VAL A 170 26.31 7.65 -4.11
C VAL A 170 26.27 7.52 -2.60
N LEU A 171 25.63 8.48 -1.94
CA LEU A 171 25.38 8.42 -0.50
C LEU A 171 23.99 7.84 -0.26
N ARG A 172 23.92 6.79 0.55
CA ARG A 172 22.66 6.17 0.97
C ARG A 172 22.68 5.78 2.44
N ASP A 173 21.53 5.70 3.04
CA ASP A 173 21.36 5.07 4.34
C ASP A 173 21.30 3.54 4.18
N ALA A 174 22.28 2.83 4.74
CA ALA A 174 22.35 1.38 4.67
C ALA A 174 21.26 0.66 5.48
N ALA A 175 20.66 1.35 6.46
CA ALA A 175 19.56 0.83 7.25
C ALA A 175 18.21 0.83 6.48
N LEU A 176 18.11 1.62 5.43
CA LEU A 176 16.93 1.63 4.56
C LEU A 176 17.03 0.48 3.57
N VAL A 177 16.23 -0.57 3.78
CA VAL A 177 16.13 -1.75 2.89
C VAL A 177 15.82 -1.34 1.44
N ALA A 178 15.12 -0.23 1.25
CA ALA A 178 14.83 0.36 -0.04
C ALA A 178 16.04 0.74 -0.91
N GLY A 179 17.26 0.65 -0.38
CA GLY A 179 18.48 0.98 -1.12
C GLY A 179 19.25 -0.22 -1.70
N GLY A 180 18.81 -1.45 -1.46
CA GLY A 180 19.56 -2.66 -1.85
C GLY A 180 19.87 -2.77 -3.35
N GLY A 181 18.90 -2.50 -4.20
CA GLY A 181 19.07 -2.55 -5.66
C GLY A 181 19.96 -1.47 -6.23
N SER A 182 20.00 -0.28 -5.61
CA SER A 182 20.87 0.82 -6.08
C SER A 182 22.37 0.53 -5.95
N VAL A 183 22.75 -0.47 -5.12
CA VAL A 183 24.17 -0.81 -4.88
C VAL A 183 24.75 -1.71 -5.94
N SER A 184 23.93 -2.48 -6.63
CA SER A 184 24.38 -3.35 -7.72
C SER A 184 25.02 -2.59 -8.88
N TYR A 185 24.84 -1.29 -8.92
CA TYR A 185 25.38 -0.39 -9.95
C TYR A 185 26.59 0.47 -9.51
N THR A 186 27.14 0.27 -8.31
CA THR A 186 28.32 1.04 -7.84
C THR A 186 29.60 0.77 -8.61
N HIS A 187 29.60 -0.22 -9.51
CA HIS A 187 30.71 -0.54 -10.40
C HIS A 187 30.45 -0.20 -11.88
N LEU A 188 29.50 0.66 -12.18
CA LEU A 188 29.36 1.19 -13.53
C LEU A 188 30.58 2.07 -13.85
N THR A 189 31.56 1.48 -14.50
CA THR A 189 32.53 2.25 -15.29
C THR A 189 31.77 2.94 -16.42
N LEU A 190 31.67 4.25 -16.35
CA LEU A 190 31.13 5.03 -17.45
C LEU A 190 31.95 4.70 -18.71
N PRO A 191 31.32 4.37 -19.86
CA PRO A 191 32.05 4.12 -21.08
C PRO A 191 32.89 5.37 -21.41
N THR A 192 34.18 5.19 -21.48
CA THR A 192 35.10 6.18 -21.99
C THR A 192 34.76 6.37 -23.46
N THR A 193 34.17 7.51 -23.81
CA THR A 193 34.07 7.92 -25.21
C THR A 193 35.47 8.29 -25.65
N GLU A 194 36.19 7.37 -26.28
CA GLU A 194 37.35 7.75 -27.08
C GLU A 194 36.85 8.67 -28.18
N ARG A 195 37.32 9.92 -28.15
CA ARG A 195 37.20 10.80 -29.32
C ARG A 195 38.25 10.33 -30.34
N VAL A 196 37.75 9.84 -31.46
CA VAL A 196 38.53 9.79 -32.70
C VAL A 196 38.60 11.19 -33.31
#